data_8a8432182dd76254ffd063e1319ef7c3
#
_entry.id   8a8432182dd76254ffd063e1319ef7c3
#
_cell.length_a   1.000
_cell.length_b   1.000
_cell.length_c   1.000
_cell.angle_alpha   90.00
_cell.angle_beta   90.00
_cell.angle_gamma   90.00
#
_symmetry.space_group_name_H-M   'P 1'
#
loop_
_entity.id
_entity.type
_entity.pdbx_description
1 polymer ?
#
loop_
_entity_poly.entity_id
_entity_poly.type
_entity_poly.pdbx_seq_one_letter_code
_entity_poly.pdbx_strand_id
1 'polypeptide(L)'
;NDKVIEGLKEKGLQWFRPWKSGEENQPLNRLTKKHYNGFNIFLLNAEMIQHNYTSNQWLTFKQVSQMEGTVKKGSKSTEIYFWKLGYQDMKTGKFLTDKQIRSVNLREKFTSNGKSVDRYRKTFTIRYYRVFNVDQTTGIDPIEFDSSINASFTSNDMVESIINNYISRSNPLKLKVTKSSNKAYYSPSKDLVVMPEQDAFIDSDSYYKTLFHELAHST
;
A
#
# COMPACT_ATOMS: atom_id res chain seq x y z
N ASN A 1 3.55 -8.21 17.09
CA ASN A 1 4.96 -8.08 16.69
C ASN A 1 5.65 -9.42 16.48
N ASP A 2 5.33 -10.45 17.29
CA ASP A 2 6.04 -11.74 17.27
C ASP A 2 5.82 -12.52 15.96
N LYS A 3 4.59 -12.50 15.42
CA LYS A 3 4.25 -13.14 14.13
C LYS A 3 5.05 -12.57 12.94
N VAL A 4 5.30 -11.26 12.92
CA VAL A 4 6.10 -10.61 11.87
C VAL A 4 7.57 -10.98 12.00
N ILE A 5 8.06 -11.04 13.23
CA ILE A 5 9.45 -11.44 13.55
C ILE A 5 9.68 -12.92 13.20
N GLU A 6 8.70 -13.77 13.46
CA GLU A 6 8.76 -15.21 13.17
C GLU A 6 8.75 -15.46 11.64
N GLY A 7 7.87 -14.79 10.90
CA GLY A 7 7.85 -14.87 9.43
C GLY A 7 9.11 -14.32 8.76
N LEU A 8 9.73 -13.27 9.32
CA LEU A 8 11.01 -12.74 8.87
C LEU A 8 12.18 -13.69 9.16
N LYS A 9 12.13 -14.44 10.26
CA LYS A 9 13.17 -15.43 10.62
C LYS A 9 13.09 -16.69 9.77
N GLU A 10 11.88 -17.19 9.48
CA GLU A 10 11.69 -18.45 8.76
C GLU A 10 11.87 -18.32 7.24
N LYS A 11 11.40 -17.24 6.63
CA LYS A 11 11.33 -17.08 5.16
C LYS A 11 12.13 -15.90 4.61
N GLY A 12 12.77 -15.12 5.48
CA GLY A 12 13.60 -13.97 5.11
C GLY A 12 12.83 -12.89 4.35
N LEU A 13 13.56 -12.01 3.65
CA LEU A 13 13.01 -10.92 2.84
C LEU A 13 12.23 -11.38 1.58
N GLN A 14 12.15 -12.67 1.31
CA GLN A 14 11.30 -13.19 0.22
C GLN A 14 9.81 -12.91 0.48
N TRP A 15 9.46 -12.65 1.70
CA TRP A 15 8.14 -12.20 2.16
C TRP A 15 7.71 -10.86 1.58
N PHE A 16 8.67 -10.09 1.07
CA PHE A 16 8.53 -8.69 0.66
C PHE A 16 8.59 -8.46 -0.84
N ARG A 17 8.24 -9.44 -1.67
CA ARG A 17 8.30 -9.26 -3.11
C ARG A 17 6.92 -8.97 -3.72
N PRO A 18 6.40 -7.72 -3.63
CA PRO A 18 5.14 -7.38 -4.27
C PRO A 18 5.19 -7.42 -5.80
N TRP A 19 6.39 -7.39 -6.39
CA TRP A 19 6.57 -7.33 -7.84
C TRP A 19 6.71 -8.68 -8.55
N LYS A 20 6.85 -9.81 -7.87
CA LYS A 20 6.83 -11.14 -8.50
C LYS A 20 5.50 -11.87 -8.42
N SER A 21 4.58 -11.34 -7.64
CA SER A 21 3.23 -11.87 -7.57
C SER A 21 2.32 -10.90 -8.29
N GLY A 22 1.69 -11.36 -9.37
CA GLY A 22 0.69 -10.59 -10.09
C GLY A 22 -0.37 -9.97 -9.15
N GLU A 23 -1.26 -9.17 -9.68
CA GLU A 23 -2.37 -8.56 -8.91
C GLU A 23 -3.10 -9.57 -8.03
N GLU A 24 -3.09 -10.84 -8.42
CA GLU A 24 -3.65 -11.99 -7.70
C GLU A 24 -3.11 -12.16 -6.28
N ASN A 25 -1.88 -11.76 -6.01
CA ASN A 25 -1.22 -11.98 -4.73
C ASN A 25 -1.21 -10.75 -3.81
N GLN A 26 -1.66 -9.59 -4.30
CA GLN A 26 -1.81 -8.43 -3.43
C GLN A 26 -3.11 -8.53 -2.63
N PRO A 27 -3.06 -8.33 -1.30
CA PRO A 27 -4.28 -8.38 -0.51
C PRO A 27 -5.27 -7.31 -0.97
N LEU A 28 -6.48 -7.75 -1.29
CA LEU A 28 -7.55 -6.88 -1.73
C LEU A 28 -8.86 -7.13 -0.96
N ASN A 29 -9.68 -6.11 -0.88
CA ASN A 29 -11.03 -6.26 -0.35
C ASN A 29 -11.94 -6.81 -1.45
N ARG A 30 -12.49 -8.01 -1.22
CA ARG A 30 -13.29 -8.75 -2.22
C ARG A 30 -14.52 -8.00 -2.70
N LEU A 31 -15.18 -7.24 -1.84
CA LEU A 31 -16.38 -6.49 -2.20
C LEU A 31 -16.05 -5.21 -2.97
N THR A 32 -15.10 -4.42 -2.48
CA THR A 32 -14.77 -3.11 -3.06
C THR A 32 -13.74 -3.18 -4.16
N LYS A 33 -13.07 -4.32 -4.34
CA LYS A 33 -11.96 -4.55 -5.28
C LYS A 33 -10.78 -3.58 -5.07
N LYS A 34 -10.65 -3.02 -3.87
CA LYS A 34 -9.55 -2.12 -3.51
C LYS A 34 -8.45 -2.88 -2.80
N HIS A 35 -7.21 -2.65 -3.21
CA HIS A 35 -6.04 -3.21 -2.54
C HIS A 35 -5.81 -2.57 -1.18
N TYR A 36 -5.31 -3.35 -0.24
CA TYR A 36 -4.84 -2.86 1.03
C TYR A 36 -3.46 -2.21 0.86
N ASN A 37 -3.15 -1.26 1.74
CA ASN A 37 -1.92 -0.46 1.64
C ASN A 37 -1.11 -0.52 2.94
N GLY A 38 0.17 -0.18 2.82
CA GLY A 38 1.08 0.00 3.95
C GLY A 38 1.22 -1.27 4.78
N PHE A 39 1.17 -1.13 6.11
CA PHE A 39 1.39 -2.23 7.05
C PHE A 39 0.36 -3.37 6.93
N ASN A 40 -0.84 -3.09 6.42
CA ASN A 40 -1.86 -4.10 6.22
C ASN A 40 -1.47 -5.16 5.18
N ILE A 41 -0.67 -4.78 4.17
CA ILE A 41 -0.16 -5.74 3.18
C ILE A 41 0.66 -6.83 3.89
N PHE A 42 1.50 -6.44 4.85
CA PHE A 42 2.31 -7.39 5.63
C PHE A 42 1.46 -8.33 6.46
N LEU A 43 0.52 -7.76 7.21
CA LEU A 43 -0.35 -8.54 8.09
C LEU A 43 -1.13 -9.57 7.31
N LEU A 44 -1.75 -9.16 6.19
CA LEU A 44 -2.61 -10.04 5.40
C LEU A 44 -1.82 -11.10 4.63
N ASN A 45 -0.64 -10.75 4.10
CA ASN A 45 0.25 -11.74 3.48
C ASN A 45 0.77 -12.76 4.51
N ALA A 46 1.08 -12.30 5.73
CA ALA A 46 1.48 -13.19 6.81
C ALA A 46 0.40 -14.22 7.14
N GLU A 47 -0.82 -13.76 7.32
CA GLU A 47 -1.96 -14.62 7.62
C GLU A 47 -2.26 -15.57 6.44
N MET A 48 -2.16 -15.09 5.19
CA MET A 48 -2.33 -15.92 4.00
C MET A 48 -1.36 -17.10 4.01
N ILE A 49 -0.08 -16.82 4.25
CA ILE A 49 0.98 -17.85 4.26
C ILE A 49 0.83 -18.78 5.45
N GLN A 50 0.57 -18.25 6.65
CA GLN A 50 0.46 -19.03 7.89
C GLN A 50 -0.68 -20.04 7.83
N HIS A 51 -1.79 -19.67 7.19
CA HIS A 51 -2.99 -20.49 7.10
C HIS A 51 -3.15 -21.22 5.75
N ASN A 52 -2.18 -21.06 4.84
CA ASN A 52 -2.22 -21.63 3.48
C ASN A 52 -3.51 -21.28 2.73
N TYR A 53 -3.97 -20.03 2.83
CA TYR A 53 -5.14 -19.59 2.09
C TYR A 53 -4.84 -19.59 0.59
N THR A 54 -5.83 -19.94 -0.22
CA THR A 54 -5.71 -20.06 -1.68
C THR A 54 -5.85 -18.71 -2.36
N SER A 55 -6.48 -17.74 -1.68
CA SER A 55 -6.75 -16.41 -2.22
C SER A 55 -6.37 -15.32 -1.21
N ASN A 56 -5.78 -14.22 -1.70
CA ASN A 56 -5.45 -13.07 -0.87
C ASN A 56 -6.57 -12.02 -0.85
N GLN A 57 -7.80 -12.48 -0.72
CA GLN A 57 -9.01 -11.66 -0.73
C GLN A 57 -9.69 -11.67 0.62
N TRP A 58 -10.09 -10.48 1.09
CA TRP A 58 -10.48 -10.27 2.48
C TRP A 58 -11.76 -9.46 2.58
N LEU A 59 -12.57 -9.77 3.59
CA LEU A 59 -13.88 -9.15 3.85
C LEU A 59 -14.08 -8.91 5.33
N THR A 60 -14.74 -7.82 5.70
CA THR A 60 -15.30 -7.69 7.05
C THR A 60 -16.52 -8.59 7.20
N PHE A 61 -16.89 -8.93 8.43
CA PHE A 61 -18.10 -9.72 8.71
C PHE A 61 -19.35 -9.13 8.06
N LYS A 62 -19.50 -7.80 8.14
CA LYS A 62 -20.62 -7.10 7.51
C LYS A 62 -20.63 -7.26 5.99
N GLN A 63 -19.45 -7.22 5.37
CA GLN A 63 -19.33 -7.39 3.91
C GLN A 63 -19.64 -8.83 3.50
N VAL A 64 -19.24 -9.82 4.30
CA VAL A 64 -19.62 -11.22 4.07
C VAL A 64 -21.15 -11.36 4.08
N SER A 65 -21.83 -10.83 5.07
CA SER A 65 -23.31 -10.83 5.14
C SER A 65 -23.95 -10.05 4.00
N GLN A 66 -23.34 -8.94 3.56
CA GLN A 66 -23.85 -8.15 2.43
C GLN A 66 -23.76 -8.89 1.10
N MET A 67 -22.82 -9.82 0.99
CA MET A 67 -22.65 -10.70 -0.17
C MET A 67 -23.39 -12.03 0.00
N GLU A 68 -24.33 -12.10 0.95
CA GLU A 68 -25.15 -13.30 1.23
C GLU A 68 -24.31 -14.54 1.65
N GLY A 69 -23.04 -14.31 2.03
CA GLY A 69 -22.17 -15.35 2.55
C GLY A 69 -22.22 -15.47 4.07
N THR A 70 -21.55 -16.47 4.57
CA THR A 70 -21.39 -16.72 6.01
C THR A 70 -19.94 -17.03 6.35
N VAL A 71 -19.47 -16.60 7.52
CA VAL A 71 -18.16 -16.95 8.05
C VAL A 71 -18.22 -18.34 8.67
N LYS A 72 -17.31 -19.22 8.30
CA LYS A 72 -17.24 -20.60 8.85
C LYS A 72 -17.04 -20.56 10.37
N LYS A 73 -17.77 -21.41 11.08
CA LYS A 73 -17.68 -21.52 12.55
C LYS A 73 -16.24 -21.81 12.99
N GLY A 74 -15.75 -21.05 13.97
CA GLY A 74 -14.40 -21.20 14.49
C GLY A 74 -13.32 -20.40 13.74
N SER A 75 -13.66 -19.73 12.63
CA SER A 75 -12.72 -18.85 11.93
C SER A 75 -12.27 -17.69 12.80
N LYS A 76 -10.98 -17.41 12.78
CA LYS A 76 -10.38 -16.26 13.47
C LYS A 76 -10.19 -15.12 12.48
N SER A 77 -10.59 -13.92 12.88
CA SER A 77 -10.42 -12.70 12.09
C SER A 77 -9.00 -12.16 12.21
N THR A 78 -8.51 -11.51 11.15
CA THR A 78 -7.26 -10.75 11.14
C THR A 78 -7.56 -9.27 11.35
N GLU A 79 -6.79 -8.61 12.20
CA GLU A 79 -6.92 -7.18 12.45
C GLU A 79 -6.11 -6.39 11.43
N ILE A 80 -6.74 -5.36 10.85
CA ILE A 80 -6.12 -4.40 9.93
C ILE A 80 -6.27 -3.00 10.49
N TYR A 81 -5.35 -2.09 10.14
CA TYR A 81 -5.25 -0.78 10.76
C TYR A 81 -5.35 0.33 9.72
N PHE A 82 -6.12 1.37 10.04
CA PHE A 82 -6.25 2.57 9.22
C PHE A 82 -5.95 3.81 10.04
N TRP A 83 -5.10 4.67 9.49
CA TRP A 83 -4.87 5.98 10.02
C TRP A 83 -5.98 6.93 9.56
N LYS A 84 -6.66 7.53 10.51
CA LYS A 84 -7.61 8.60 10.23
C LYS A 84 -7.00 9.93 10.65
N LEU A 85 -6.84 10.83 9.68
CA LEU A 85 -6.53 12.22 9.95
C LEU A 85 -7.80 12.90 10.48
N GLY A 86 -7.68 13.54 11.63
CA GLY A 86 -8.71 14.36 12.24
C GLY A 86 -8.19 15.76 12.54
N TYR A 87 -9.07 16.61 13.02
CA TYR A 87 -8.72 17.94 13.50
C TYR A 87 -9.42 18.22 14.83
N GLN A 88 -8.70 18.82 15.76
CA GLN A 88 -9.24 19.31 17.02
C GLN A 88 -9.27 20.84 16.97
N ASP A 89 -10.44 21.42 17.26
CA ASP A 89 -10.58 22.86 17.46
C ASP A 89 -9.99 23.23 18.82
N MET A 90 -8.89 23.93 18.82
CA MET A 90 -8.15 24.31 20.03
C MET A 90 -8.88 25.36 20.86
N LYS A 91 -9.84 26.10 20.28
CA LYS A 91 -10.67 27.06 20.99
C LYS A 91 -11.76 26.38 21.83
N THR A 92 -12.32 25.27 21.30
CA THR A 92 -13.43 24.54 21.95
C THR A 92 -13.02 23.21 22.57
N GLY A 93 -11.82 22.71 22.24
CA GLY A 93 -11.32 21.38 22.64
C GLY A 93 -11.99 20.21 21.92
N LYS A 94 -12.98 20.45 21.05
CA LYS A 94 -13.76 19.42 20.38
C LYS A 94 -13.10 18.93 19.09
N PHE A 95 -13.28 17.65 18.78
CA PHE A 95 -12.88 17.09 17.50
C PHE A 95 -13.91 17.42 16.42
N LEU A 96 -13.43 17.79 15.24
CA LEU A 96 -14.28 18.08 14.08
C LEU A 96 -14.78 16.79 13.44
N THR A 97 -16.04 16.80 13.04
CA THR A 97 -16.60 15.77 12.16
C THR A 97 -16.09 15.93 10.73
N ASP A 98 -16.17 14.88 9.91
CA ASP A 98 -15.74 14.94 8.50
C ASP A 98 -16.50 16.02 7.71
N LYS A 99 -17.78 16.29 8.06
CA LYS A 99 -18.57 17.39 7.48
C LYS A 99 -18.00 18.75 7.86
N GLN A 100 -17.69 18.95 9.14
CA GLN A 100 -17.10 20.20 9.62
C GLN A 100 -15.71 20.45 9.04
N ILE A 101 -14.85 19.42 8.91
CA ILE A 101 -13.52 19.55 8.30
C ILE A 101 -13.61 20.15 6.89
N ARG A 102 -14.64 19.79 6.12
CA ARG A 102 -14.85 20.30 4.75
C ARG A 102 -15.38 21.72 4.70
N SER A 103 -15.99 22.21 5.77
CA SER A 103 -16.65 23.51 5.82
C SER A 103 -15.85 24.60 6.52
N VAL A 104 -14.78 24.26 7.25
CA VAL A 104 -13.98 25.23 8.00
C VAL A 104 -12.69 25.60 7.28
N ASN A 105 -12.20 26.81 7.52
CA ASN A 105 -10.86 27.21 7.09
C ASN A 105 -9.82 26.66 8.07
N LEU A 106 -9.18 25.54 7.70
CA LEU A 106 -8.18 24.87 8.54
C LEU A 106 -6.92 25.71 8.83
N ARG A 107 -6.73 26.85 8.14
CA ARG A 107 -5.62 27.79 8.39
C ARG A 107 -6.04 28.94 9.32
N GLU A 108 -7.25 28.91 9.85
CA GLU A 108 -7.73 29.93 10.79
C GLU A 108 -6.88 29.95 12.05
N LYS A 109 -6.56 31.17 12.49
CA LYS A 109 -5.82 31.44 13.74
C LYS A 109 -6.70 32.16 14.73
N PHE A 110 -6.38 32.02 15.99
CA PHE A 110 -7.03 32.78 17.06
C PHE A 110 -5.98 33.22 18.10
N THR A 111 -6.30 34.24 18.87
CA THR A 111 -5.41 34.73 19.91
C THR A 111 -5.64 33.95 21.21
N SER A 112 -4.58 33.34 21.72
CA SER A 112 -4.58 32.67 23.03
C SER A 112 -3.37 33.15 23.81
N ASN A 113 -3.60 33.66 25.04
CA ASN A 113 -2.55 34.23 25.89
C ASN A 113 -1.66 35.28 25.17
N GLY A 114 -2.27 36.15 24.38
CA GLY A 114 -1.57 37.22 23.63
C GLY A 114 -0.79 36.71 22.40
N LYS A 115 -0.83 35.44 22.06
CA LYS A 115 -0.15 34.84 20.91
C LYS A 115 -1.15 34.33 19.87
N SER A 116 -0.83 34.54 18.59
CA SER A 116 -1.59 33.97 17.47
C SER A 116 -1.23 32.50 17.29
N VAL A 117 -2.22 31.61 17.47
CA VAL A 117 -2.05 30.15 17.35
C VAL A 117 -3.03 29.57 16.34
N ASP A 118 -2.69 28.44 15.76
CA ASP A 118 -3.58 27.74 14.83
C ASP A 118 -4.81 27.22 15.58
N ARG A 119 -5.99 27.54 15.06
CA ARG A 119 -7.27 27.11 15.65
C ARG A 119 -7.46 25.60 15.56
N TYR A 120 -7.02 24.98 14.45
CA TYR A 120 -7.25 23.56 14.19
C TYR A 120 -5.94 22.78 14.20
N ARG A 121 -5.79 21.90 15.19
CA ARG A 121 -4.63 21.03 15.32
C ARG A 121 -4.91 19.69 14.65
N LYS A 122 -4.02 19.27 13.76
CA LYS A 122 -4.05 17.92 13.16
C LYS A 122 -3.88 16.85 14.25
N THR A 123 -4.72 15.83 14.17
CA THR A 123 -4.67 14.66 15.04
C THR A 123 -4.70 13.40 14.20
N PHE A 124 -4.00 12.37 14.62
CA PHE A 124 -4.01 11.07 13.97
C PHE A 124 -4.63 10.06 14.90
N THR A 125 -5.61 9.34 14.41
CA THR A 125 -6.28 8.26 15.15
C THR A 125 -6.12 6.97 14.37
N ILE A 126 -5.71 5.90 15.06
CA ILE A 126 -5.68 4.57 14.49
C ILE A 126 -7.05 3.95 14.71
N ARG A 127 -7.65 3.42 13.64
CA ARG A 127 -8.83 2.57 13.70
C ARG A 127 -8.45 1.19 13.22
N TYR A 128 -8.93 0.17 13.90
CA TYR A 128 -8.76 -1.21 13.45
C TYR A 128 -10.10 -1.77 12.97
N TYR A 129 -10.01 -2.70 12.03
CA TYR A 129 -11.12 -3.47 11.52
C TYR A 129 -10.72 -4.94 11.52
N ARG A 130 -11.72 -5.81 11.66
CA ARG A 130 -11.54 -7.26 11.60
C ARG A 130 -11.99 -7.76 10.25
N VAL A 131 -11.12 -8.49 9.57
CA VAL A 131 -11.39 -9.08 8.27
C VAL A 131 -11.19 -10.59 8.32
N PHE A 132 -11.87 -11.27 7.43
CA PHE A 132 -11.78 -12.71 7.20
C PHE A 132 -11.30 -12.94 5.77
N ASN A 133 -10.48 -13.94 5.57
CA ASN A 133 -10.14 -14.39 4.22
C ASN A 133 -11.36 -15.03 3.55
N VAL A 134 -11.45 -14.95 2.22
CA VAL A 134 -12.55 -15.59 1.45
C VAL A 134 -12.60 -17.09 1.72
N ASP A 135 -11.46 -17.77 1.89
CA ASP A 135 -11.40 -19.19 2.25
C ASP A 135 -12.05 -19.52 3.60
N GLN A 136 -12.23 -18.52 4.47
CA GLN A 136 -12.95 -18.67 5.74
C GLN A 136 -14.46 -18.44 5.61
N THR A 137 -14.96 -18.25 4.39
CA THR A 137 -16.38 -17.99 4.14
C THR A 137 -17.01 -19.14 3.36
N THR A 138 -18.35 -19.16 3.34
CA THR A 138 -19.17 -19.99 2.47
C THR A 138 -20.13 -19.09 1.70
N GLY A 139 -20.41 -19.46 0.44
CA GLY A 139 -21.27 -18.69 -0.44
C GLY A 139 -20.59 -17.49 -1.11
N ILE A 140 -19.27 -17.36 -0.97
CA ILE A 140 -18.49 -16.31 -1.64
C ILE A 140 -17.29 -16.95 -2.33
N ASP A 141 -17.26 -16.85 -3.65
CA ASP A 141 -16.11 -17.28 -4.43
C ASP A 141 -15.07 -16.17 -4.57
N PRO A 142 -13.77 -16.50 -4.59
CA PRO A 142 -12.73 -15.54 -4.90
C PRO A 142 -12.92 -14.98 -6.32
N ILE A 143 -12.44 -13.76 -6.56
CA ILE A 143 -12.30 -13.25 -7.92
C ILE A 143 -11.12 -14.02 -8.53
N GLU A 144 -11.36 -14.66 -9.65
CA GLU A 144 -10.30 -15.18 -10.48
C GLU A 144 -9.67 -14.02 -11.25
N PHE A 145 -8.37 -13.91 -11.19
CA PHE A 145 -7.61 -13.01 -12.03
C PHE A 145 -7.16 -13.79 -13.25
N ASP A 146 -7.35 -13.22 -14.40
CA ASP A 146 -6.87 -13.83 -15.64
C ASP A 146 -5.33 -13.75 -15.68
N SER A 147 -4.68 -14.81 -15.24
CA SER A 147 -3.23 -14.95 -15.27
C SER A 147 -2.66 -15.04 -16.70
N SER A 148 -3.54 -15.13 -17.70
CA SER A 148 -3.12 -15.14 -19.11
C SER A 148 -2.80 -13.74 -19.65
N ILE A 149 -3.11 -12.68 -18.91
CA ILE A 149 -2.61 -11.34 -19.24
C ILE A 149 -1.12 -11.31 -18.87
N ASN A 150 -0.30 -11.88 -19.75
CA ASN A 150 1.08 -11.46 -19.87
C ASN A 150 1.03 -9.96 -20.17
N ALA A 151 1.09 -9.14 -19.14
CA ALA A 151 1.17 -7.70 -19.30
C ALA A 151 2.45 -7.44 -20.08
N SER A 152 2.31 -7.32 -21.39
CA SER A 152 3.42 -6.94 -22.25
C SER A 152 3.82 -5.54 -21.81
N PHE A 153 5.09 -5.37 -21.44
CA PHE A 153 5.61 -4.04 -21.18
C PHE A 153 5.36 -3.17 -22.41
N THR A 154 4.57 -2.12 -22.24
CA THR A 154 4.33 -1.11 -23.27
C THR A 154 5.11 0.14 -22.91
N SER A 155 6.11 0.47 -23.70
CA SER A 155 6.87 1.71 -23.52
C SER A 155 5.96 2.92 -23.69
N ASN A 156 6.14 3.92 -22.82
CA ASN A 156 5.47 5.20 -22.94
C ASN A 156 6.51 6.28 -23.30
N ASP A 157 6.49 6.75 -24.54
CA ASP A 157 7.48 7.67 -25.09
C ASP A 157 7.61 8.97 -24.29
N MET A 158 6.50 9.48 -23.74
CA MET A 158 6.51 10.68 -22.89
C MET A 158 7.24 10.39 -21.58
N VAL A 159 6.95 9.27 -20.94
CA VAL A 159 7.59 8.87 -19.68
C VAL A 159 9.08 8.61 -19.88
N GLU A 160 9.45 7.91 -20.95
CA GLU A 160 10.85 7.66 -21.30
C GLU A 160 11.61 8.96 -21.59
N SER A 161 10.98 9.93 -22.27
CA SER A 161 11.57 11.24 -22.51
C SER A 161 11.84 12.00 -21.20
N ILE A 162 10.90 11.96 -20.24
CA ILE A 162 11.08 12.59 -18.93
C ILE A 162 12.24 11.93 -18.16
N ILE A 163 12.31 10.60 -18.16
CA ILE A 163 13.37 9.83 -17.51
C ILE A 163 14.73 10.16 -18.13
N ASN A 164 14.83 10.13 -19.46
CA ASN A 164 16.06 10.42 -20.19
C ASN A 164 16.55 11.84 -19.94
N ASN A 165 15.66 12.84 -19.93
CA ASN A 165 15.99 14.22 -19.62
C ASN A 165 16.51 14.37 -18.16
N TYR A 166 15.90 13.65 -17.22
CA TYR A 166 16.32 13.69 -15.83
C TYR A 166 17.70 13.02 -15.63
N ILE A 167 17.95 11.88 -16.26
CA ILE A 167 19.21 11.14 -16.16
C ILE A 167 20.36 11.92 -16.83
N SER A 168 20.08 12.61 -17.95
CA SER A 168 21.05 13.38 -18.72
C SER A 168 21.33 14.79 -18.20
N ARG A 169 20.91 15.10 -16.96
CA ARG A 169 21.19 16.40 -16.31
C ARG A 169 22.69 16.73 -16.21
N SER A 170 23.05 17.94 -15.77
CA SER A 170 24.43 18.41 -15.69
C SER A 170 25.40 17.51 -14.92
N ASN A 171 24.89 16.76 -13.95
CA ASN A 171 25.58 15.64 -13.29
C ASN A 171 24.81 14.34 -13.61
N PRO A 172 25.23 13.57 -14.63
CA PRO A 172 24.46 12.44 -15.13
C PRO A 172 24.29 11.35 -14.07
N LEU A 173 23.03 11.02 -13.80
CA LEU A 173 22.68 9.92 -12.91
C LEU A 173 22.88 8.58 -13.63
N LYS A 174 23.52 7.63 -12.98
CA LYS A 174 23.68 6.27 -13.52
C LYS A 174 22.40 5.47 -13.31
N LEU A 175 21.87 4.89 -14.38
CA LEU A 175 20.77 3.91 -14.32
C LEU A 175 21.30 2.56 -14.77
N LYS A 176 21.16 1.54 -13.92
CA LYS A 176 21.53 0.15 -14.22
C LYS A 176 20.31 -0.75 -14.11
N VAL A 177 19.93 -1.36 -15.22
CA VAL A 177 18.91 -2.42 -15.24
C VAL A 177 19.62 -3.78 -15.19
N THR A 178 19.14 -4.71 -14.36
CA THR A 178 19.85 -5.98 -14.13
C THR A 178 18.93 -7.16 -13.87
N LYS A 179 19.23 -8.32 -14.46
CA LYS A 179 18.60 -9.62 -14.19
C LYS A 179 19.00 -10.21 -12.84
N SER A 180 20.18 -9.84 -12.36
CA SER A 180 20.76 -10.46 -11.16
C SER A 180 20.18 -9.95 -9.85
N SER A 181 19.37 -8.89 -9.86
CA SER A 181 18.75 -8.32 -8.66
C SER A 181 17.26 -8.15 -8.86
N ASN A 182 16.50 -8.65 -7.88
CA ASN A 182 15.07 -8.37 -7.80
C ASN A 182 14.80 -7.17 -6.84
N LYS A 183 15.75 -6.25 -6.70
CA LYS A 183 15.62 -5.07 -5.83
C LYS A 183 15.85 -3.82 -6.67
N ALA A 184 14.92 -2.87 -6.57
CA ALA A 184 15.12 -1.50 -6.97
C ALA A 184 15.71 -0.72 -5.80
N TYR A 185 16.68 0.13 -6.04
CA TYR A 185 17.25 1.03 -5.03
C TYR A 185 18.10 2.13 -5.65
N TYR A 186 18.13 3.28 -4.98
CA TYR A 186 19.12 4.33 -5.24
C TYR A 186 20.31 4.19 -4.29
N SER A 187 21.52 4.34 -4.81
CA SER A 187 22.77 4.35 -4.04
C SER A 187 23.39 5.76 -4.06
N PRO A 188 23.27 6.53 -2.95
CA PRO A 188 23.81 7.90 -2.89
C PRO A 188 25.33 7.97 -3.11
N SER A 189 26.08 7.00 -2.58
CA SER A 189 27.55 6.96 -2.68
C SER A 189 28.08 6.77 -4.11
N LYS A 190 27.24 6.22 -5.01
CA LYS A 190 27.59 5.93 -6.41
C LYS A 190 26.81 6.76 -7.41
N ASP A 191 25.86 7.56 -6.92
CA ASP A 191 24.83 8.26 -7.70
C ASP A 191 24.23 7.33 -8.78
N LEU A 192 23.71 6.20 -8.29
CA LEU A 192 23.31 5.07 -9.12
C LEU A 192 21.91 4.57 -8.70
N VAL A 193 21.00 4.55 -9.65
CA VAL A 193 19.73 3.81 -9.53
C VAL A 193 19.91 2.40 -10.11
N VAL A 194 19.53 1.39 -9.37
CA VAL A 194 19.49 -0.01 -9.83
C VAL A 194 18.03 -0.44 -9.93
N MET A 195 17.66 -0.98 -11.08
CA MET A 195 16.33 -1.50 -11.36
C MET A 195 16.37 -2.96 -11.77
N PRO A 196 15.39 -3.79 -11.40
CA PRO A 196 15.11 -5.06 -12.07
C PRO A 196 14.73 -4.82 -13.53
N GLU A 197 14.82 -5.87 -14.36
CA GLU A 197 14.30 -5.79 -15.72
C GLU A 197 12.79 -5.58 -15.76
N GLN A 198 12.30 -5.09 -16.88
CA GLN A 198 10.90 -4.74 -17.10
C GLN A 198 9.98 -5.95 -16.96
N ASP A 199 10.44 -7.14 -17.36
CA ASP A 199 9.74 -8.42 -17.22
C ASP A 199 9.62 -8.93 -15.77
N ALA A 200 10.33 -8.31 -14.84
CA ALA A 200 10.18 -8.57 -13.41
C ALA A 200 8.97 -7.86 -12.81
N PHE A 201 8.32 -6.95 -13.54
CA PHE A 201 7.15 -6.20 -13.11
C PHE A 201 5.88 -6.73 -13.76
N ILE A 202 4.75 -6.49 -13.10
CA ILE A 202 3.43 -6.94 -13.54
C ILE A 202 2.99 -6.18 -14.79
N ASP A 203 3.26 -4.87 -14.81
CA ASP A 203 2.91 -3.95 -15.87
C ASP A 203 3.91 -2.79 -15.97
N SER A 204 3.80 -2.04 -17.06
CA SER A 204 4.62 -0.86 -17.31
C SER A 204 4.48 0.21 -16.24
N ASP A 205 3.26 0.40 -15.72
CA ASP A 205 2.97 1.39 -14.69
C ASP A 205 3.72 1.09 -13.39
N SER A 206 3.76 -0.17 -12.99
CA SER A 206 4.49 -0.63 -11.79
C SER A 206 5.99 -0.44 -11.94
N TYR A 207 6.55 -0.70 -13.14
CA TYR A 207 7.94 -0.42 -13.45
C TYR A 207 8.25 1.07 -13.34
N TYR A 208 7.47 1.91 -14.01
CA TYR A 208 7.70 3.36 -14.01
C TYR A 208 7.48 3.99 -12.63
N LYS A 209 6.47 3.57 -11.88
CA LYS A 209 6.26 4.03 -10.50
C LYS A 209 7.47 3.74 -9.62
N THR A 210 8.03 2.53 -9.71
CA THR A 210 9.21 2.15 -8.95
C THR A 210 10.42 2.96 -9.40
N LEU A 211 10.62 3.12 -10.71
CA LEU A 211 11.73 3.91 -11.24
C LEU A 211 11.66 5.37 -10.79
N PHE A 212 10.48 6.01 -10.86
CA PHE A 212 10.31 7.37 -10.38
C PHE A 212 10.54 7.50 -8.87
N HIS A 213 10.17 6.48 -8.09
CA HIS A 213 10.45 6.45 -6.66
C HIS A 213 11.97 6.50 -6.39
N GLU A 214 12.74 5.66 -7.08
CA GLU A 214 14.20 5.62 -6.92
C GLU A 214 14.88 6.89 -7.48
N LEU A 215 14.36 7.44 -8.58
CA LEU A 215 14.83 8.72 -9.11
C LEU A 215 14.59 9.87 -8.12
N ALA A 216 13.46 9.88 -7.41
CA ALA A 216 13.16 10.90 -6.40
C ALA A 216 14.15 10.87 -5.22
N HIS A 217 14.74 9.74 -4.90
CA HIS A 217 15.81 9.65 -3.89
C HIS A 217 17.12 10.29 -4.32
N SER A 218 17.30 10.58 -5.61
CA SER A 218 18.52 11.21 -6.17
C SER A 218 18.43 12.75 -6.28
N THR A 219 17.34 13.35 -5.76
CA THR A 219 17.12 14.82 -5.80
C THR A 219 17.76 15.54 -4.63
#